data_8c83b60ca41f7dbdff1eb361789331de
#
_entry.id   8c83b60ca41f7dbdff1eb361789331de
#
_cell.length_a   1.000
_cell.length_b   1.000
_cell.length_c   1.000
_cell.angle_alpha   90.00
_cell.angle_beta   90.00
_cell.angle_gamma   90.00
#
_symmetry.space_group_name_H-M   'P 1'
#
loop_
_entity.id
_entity.type
_entity.pdbx_description
1 polymer ?
#
loop_
_entity_poly.entity_id
_entity_poly.type
_entity_poly.pdbx_seq_one_letter_code
_entity_poly.pdbx_strand_id
1 'polypeptide(L)'
;LGNIPRLLIAGNPSIKTFANTVSRVQEFDPVRVMHVDLDYVYDPDPAQQTKNINKLVQRVYDMKISHVFLQAFSDPRGDGRIDALYFPNRRLPVRADLFNFVAWQLQTRAGVKVFAWMPVLSFDLSPALPRVQRRDRQTGALTVAAEPYIRLSPWSPQVRQQVTEIYEDLARYASFNGILFHDDAVLTDVDDAGQDTTRQKSQRLIGFTRTLSQAVKNIRGPQIKTARNMFALPILEPESEAWFAQNIDDFLAAYDWTVPMAMPLMESVPAEESNAWLTRLVKAVAARPGALNKTIFELQARDWAQKPQRAVADERLMEWMRVLQLNGIKNYGYYPDDFLNNQPDISRIRPEFSSYWYPDND
;
A
#
# COMPACT_ATOMS: atom_id res chain seq x y z
N LEU A 1 32.84 -16.88 9.05
CA LEU A 1 31.68 -16.97 9.97
C LEU A 1 30.45 -17.64 9.32
N GLY A 2 30.26 -17.57 8.00
CA GLY A 2 29.10 -18.14 7.31
C GLY A 2 29.09 -19.67 7.18
N ASN A 3 30.23 -20.34 7.34
CA ASN A 3 30.33 -21.79 7.16
C ASN A 3 30.17 -22.59 8.48
N ILE A 4 30.44 -21.97 9.63
CA ILE A 4 30.32 -22.62 10.94
C ILE A 4 28.88 -23.05 11.26
N PRO A 5 27.85 -22.19 11.05
CA PRO A 5 26.46 -22.58 11.30
C PRO A 5 25.98 -23.75 10.42
N ARG A 6 26.44 -23.84 9.17
CA ARG A 6 26.06 -24.95 8.28
C ARG A 6 26.62 -26.30 8.71
N LEU A 7 27.84 -26.34 9.17
CA LEU A 7 28.48 -27.56 9.64
C LEU A 7 27.83 -28.09 10.94
N LEU A 8 27.47 -27.19 11.85
CA LEU A 8 26.82 -27.56 13.10
C LEU A 8 25.37 -28.02 12.86
N ILE A 9 24.67 -27.41 11.93
CA ILE A 9 23.27 -27.77 11.57
C ILE A 9 23.23 -29.16 10.91
N ALA A 10 24.23 -29.49 10.10
CA ALA A 10 24.25 -30.78 9.39
C ALA A 10 24.45 -31.99 10.29
N GLY A 11 25.08 -31.82 11.46
CA GLY A 11 25.47 -32.94 12.35
C GLY A 11 24.65 -33.09 13.63
N ASN A 12 23.86 -32.12 14.04
CA ASN A 12 23.17 -32.13 15.34
C ASN A 12 21.65 -31.90 15.19
N PRO A 13 20.82 -32.92 15.54
CA PRO A 13 19.36 -32.82 15.45
C PRO A 13 18.77 -31.64 16.25
N SER A 14 19.36 -31.35 17.43
CA SER A 14 18.90 -30.26 18.28
C SER A 14 19.10 -28.87 17.63
N ILE A 15 20.22 -28.72 16.89
CA ILE A 15 20.51 -27.48 16.16
C ILE A 15 19.57 -27.32 14.96
N LYS A 16 19.26 -28.45 14.28
CA LYS A 16 18.25 -28.44 13.20
C LYS A 16 16.87 -28.01 13.71
N THR A 17 16.48 -28.51 14.88
CA THR A 17 15.20 -28.15 15.51
C THR A 17 15.19 -26.67 15.88
N PHE A 18 16.29 -26.17 16.47
CA PHE A 18 16.44 -24.76 16.80
C PHE A 18 16.39 -23.86 15.56
N ALA A 19 17.15 -24.21 14.50
CA ALA A 19 17.15 -23.46 13.26
C ALA A 19 15.76 -23.45 12.59
N ASN A 20 15.04 -24.57 12.62
CA ASN A 20 13.66 -24.63 12.12
C ASN A 20 12.71 -23.78 12.97
N THR A 21 12.88 -23.75 14.28
CA THR A 21 12.09 -22.92 15.18
C THR A 21 12.36 -21.43 14.91
N VAL A 22 13.62 -21.03 14.77
CA VAL A 22 14.00 -19.65 14.45
C VAL A 22 13.45 -19.24 13.07
N SER A 23 13.56 -20.13 12.07
CA SER A 23 12.98 -19.86 10.74
C SER A 23 11.46 -19.72 10.81
N ARG A 24 10.77 -20.56 11.59
CA ARG A 24 9.32 -20.44 11.79
C ARG A 24 8.93 -19.15 12.50
N VAL A 25 9.69 -18.73 13.53
CA VAL A 25 9.44 -17.45 14.21
C VAL A 25 9.60 -16.28 13.24
N GLN A 26 10.58 -16.32 12.32
CA GLN A 26 10.72 -15.30 11.28
C GLN A 26 9.57 -15.31 10.26
N GLU A 27 8.98 -16.45 9.97
CA GLU A 27 7.80 -16.58 9.10
C GLU A 27 6.52 -16.03 9.74
N PHE A 28 6.47 -15.97 11.08
CA PHE A 28 5.29 -15.53 11.84
C PHE A 28 5.45 -14.17 12.51
N ASP A 29 6.54 -13.44 12.26
CA ASP A 29 6.70 -12.09 12.75
C ASP A 29 5.58 -11.21 12.19
N PRO A 30 4.80 -10.51 13.07
CA PRO A 30 3.69 -9.72 12.61
C PRO A 30 4.17 -8.58 11.71
N VAL A 31 3.50 -8.43 10.57
CA VAL A 31 3.72 -7.31 9.66
C VAL A 31 2.95 -6.11 10.17
N ARG A 32 3.66 -5.05 10.52
CA ARG A 32 3.11 -3.78 10.98
C ARG A 32 3.63 -2.65 10.09
N VAL A 33 2.71 -1.87 9.55
CA VAL A 33 3.01 -0.93 8.47
C VAL A 33 2.61 0.48 8.86
N MET A 34 3.58 1.41 8.81
CA MET A 34 3.31 2.84 8.73
C MET A 34 3.29 3.26 7.26
N HIS A 35 2.23 3.92 6.85
CA HIS A 35 2.09 4.45 5.50
C HIS A 35 2.34 5.96 5.51
N VAL A 36 3.39 6.39 4.81
CA VAL A 36 3.97 7.74 4.93
C VAL A 36 3.95 8.46 3.59
N ASP A 37 3.45 9.69 3.62
CA ASP A 37 3.51 10.61 2.48
C ASP A 37 4.83 11.39 2.48
N LEU A 38 5.63 11.28 1.41
CA LEU A 38 6.82 12.12 1.24
C LEU A 38 6.49 13.59 1.07
N ASP A 39 5.27 13.93 0.72
CA ASP A 39 4.79 15.32 0.67
C ASP A 39 4.93 16.03 2.03
N TYR A 40 4.86 15.30 3.15
CA TYR A 40 5.11 15.85 4.48
C TYR A 40 6.61 15.95 4.83
N VAL A 41 7.45 15.16 4.18
CA VAL A 41 8.90 15.20 4.38
C VAL A 41 9.53 16.33 3.56
N TYR A 42 9.06 16.52 2.34
CA TYR A 42 9.56 17.54 1.43
C TYR A 42 9.48 18.94 2.06
N ASP A 43 10.57 19.67 1.95
CA ASP A 43 10.62 21.09 2.29
C ASP A 43 11.56 21.79 1.30
N PRO A 44 11.23 22.99 0.79
CA PRO A 44 12.12 23.73 -0.08
C PRO A 44 13.39 24.19 0.60
N ASP A 45 13.40 24.32 1.95
CA ASP A 45 14.60 24.50 2.74
C ASP A 45 15.27 23.14 3.02
N PRO A 46 16.48 22.87 2.47
CA PRO A 46 17.16 21.60 2.68
C PRO A 46 17.44 21.27 4.16
N ALA A 47 17.69 22.29 4.99
CA ALA A 47 17.93 22.08 6.41
C ALA A 47 16.65 21.60 7.13
N GLN A 48 15.50 22.18 6.79
CA GLN A 48 14.22 21.73 7.34
C GLN A 48 13.86 20.34 6.81
N GLN A 49 14.08 20.08 5.54
CA GLN A 49 13.86 18.74 4.97
C GLN A 49 14.69 17.67 5.67
N THR A 50 15.96 17.95 5.98
CA THR A 50 16.83 17.06 6.75
C THR A 50 16.27 16.80 8.17
N LYS A 51 15.75 17.83 8.84
CA LYS A 51 15.09 17.66 10.13
C LYS A 51 13.85 16.77 10.03
N ASN A 52 13.05 16.96 8.99
CA ASN A 52 11.85 16.14 8.73
C ASN A 52 12.24 14.67 8.52
N ILE A 53 13.25 14.39 7.71
CA ILE A 53 13.76 13.02 7.49
C ILE A 53 14.21 12.39 8.78
N ASN A 54 15.02 13.09 9.58
CA ASN A 54 15.50 12.56 10.85
C ASN A 54 14.36 12.30 11.85
N LYS A 55 13.37 13.16 11.87
CA LYS A 55 12.18 12.98 12.72
C LYS A 55 11.38 11.75 12.31
N LEU A 56 11.16 11.55 10.99
CA LEU A 56 10.50 10.36 10.46
C LEU A 56 11.28 9.09 10.81
N VAL A 57 12.58 9.06 10.54
CA VAL A 57 13.43 7.88 10.80
C VAL A 57 13.41 7.50 12.28
N GLN A 58 13.55 8.50 13.17
CA GLN A 58 13.50 8.27 14.61
C GLN A 58 12.14 7.70 15.04
N ARG A 59 11.04 8.27 14.53
CA ARG A 59 9.68 7.80 14.81
C ARG A 59 9.47 6.34 14.39
N VAL A 60 9.91 6.00 13.19
CA VAL A 60 9.80 4.62 12.68
C VAL A 60 10.63 3.66 13.52
N TYR A 61 11.87 4.06 13.88
CA TYR A 61 12.72 3.28 14.79
C TYR A 61 12.05 3.06 16.16
N ASP A 62 11.50 4.11 16.75
CA ASP A 62 10.87 4.06 18.07
C ASP A 62 9.55 3.28 18.08
N MET A 63 8.84 3.25 16.95
CA MET A 63 7.58 2.51 16.81
C MET A 63 7.79 0.99 16.83
N LYS A 64 8.98 0.50 16.51
CA LYS A 64 9.30 -0.93 16.48
C LYS A 64 8.36 -1.71 15.55
N ILE A 65 8.25 -1.27 14.33
CA ILE A 65 7.46 -1.89 13.25
C ILE A 65 8.34 -2.61 12.24
N SER A 66 7.72 -3.31 11.30
CA SER A 66 8.42 -4.11 10.31
C SER A 66 8.53 -3.45 8.93
N HIS A 67 7.54 -2.65 8.54
CA HIS A 67 7.41 -2.11 7.20
C HIS A 67 6.97 -0.64 7.18
N VAL A 68 7.41 0.05 6.13
CA VAL A 68 6.89 1.36 5.74
C VAL A 68 6.41 1.29 4.30
N PHE A 69 5.18 1.74 4.06
CA PHE A 69 4.74 2.11 2.72
C PHE A 69 5.10 3.57 2.51
N LEU A 70 5.97 3.85 1.55
CA LEU A 70 6.53 5.17 1.33
C LEU A 70 6.11 5.71 -0.03
N GLN A 71 5.44 6.87 -0.02
CA GLN A 71 5.03 7.56 -1.24
C GLN A 71 6.24 7.88 -2.12
N ALA A 72 6.20 7.44 -3.39
CA ALA A 72 7.24 7.73 -4.36
C ALA A 72 6.84 8.82 -5.39
N PHE A 73 5.61 9.30 -5.29
CA PHE A 73 5.02 10.33 -6.13
C PHE A 73 4.64 11.56 -5.31
N SER A 74 4.39 12.68 -5.98
CA SER A 74 3.98 13.93 -5.34
C SER A 74 2.49 14.18 -5.58
N ASP A 75 1.74 14.37 -4.51
CA ASP A 75 0.32 14.75 -4.54
C ASP A 75 -0.02 15.68 -3.35
N PRO A 76 0.62 16.86 -3.26
CA PRO A 76 0.44 17.75 -2.10
C PRO A 76 -0.97 18.33 -1.99
N ARG A 77 -1.76 18.30 -3.09
CA ARG A 77 -3.16 18.73 -3.09
C ARG A 77 -4.11 17.63 -2.65
N GLY A 78 -3.67 16.35 -2.68
CA GLY A 78 -4.52 15.21 -2.37
C GLY A 78 -5.66 15.02 -3.37
N ASP A 79 -5.46 15.44 -4.64
CA ASP A 79 -6.47 15.34 -5.69
C ASP A 79 -6.32 14.10 -6.58
N GLY A 80 -5.30 13.29 -6.32
CA GLY A 80 -5.04 12.07 -7.05
C GLY A 80 -4.50 12.29 -8.47
N ARG A 81 -4.17 13.54 -8.86
CA ARG A 81 -3.53 13.87 -10.13
C ARG A 81 -2.03 13.93 -9.95
N ILE A 82 -1.33 12.95 -10.49
CA ILE A 82 0.11 12.78 -10.27
C ILE A 82 0.88 13.43 -11.40
N ASP A 83 1.39 14.63 -11.16
CA ASP A 83 2.12 15.46 -12.12
C ASP A 83 3.63 15.58 -11.82
N ALA A 84 4.10 15.02 -10.72
CA ALA A 84 5.52 14.98 -10.36
C ALA A 84 5.85 13.75 -9.50
N LEU A 85 7.11 13.35 -9.51
CA LEU A 85 7.62 12.19 -8.76
C LEU A 85 8.76 12.60 -7.82
N TYR A 86 9.12 11.71 -6.89
CA TYR A 86 10.24 11.88 -5.97
C TYR A 86 11.47 11.06 -6.36
N PHE A 87 11.61 10.74 -7.64
CA PHE A 87 12.78 10.05 -8.18
C PHE A 87 13.04 10.47 -9.63
N PRO A 88 14.30 10.38 -10.10
CA PRO A 88 14.63 10.66 -11.50
C PRO A 88 13.86 9.74 -12.44
N ASN A 89 13.24 10.30 -13.46
CA ASN A 89 12.47 9.53 -14.45
C ASN A 89 12.38 10.27 -15.78
N ARG A 90 12.04 9.54 -16.84
CA ARG A 90 11.95 10.04 -18.22
C ARG A 90 10.64 10.78 -18.54
N ARG A 91 9.63 10.71 -17.70
CA ARG A 91 8.25 11.05 -18.10
C ARG A 91 7.64 12.23 -17.40
N LEU A 92 7.94 12.43 -16.14
CA LEU A 92 7.34 13.47 -15.31
C LEU A 92 8.41 14.33 -14.62
N PRO A 93 8.08 15.56 -14.24
CA PRO A 93 8.94 16.37 -13.40
C PRO A 93 9.33 15.66 -12.11
N VAL A 94 10.55 15.91 -11.64
CA VAL A 94 11.03 15.46 -10.34
C VAL A 94 10.84 16.62 -9.36
N ARG A 95 9.96 16.46 -8.37
CA ARG A 95 9.78 17.49 -7.33
C ARG A 95 11.02 17.61 -6.47
N ALA A 96 11.57 16.48 -6.08
CA ALA A 96 12.87 16.32 -5.43
C ALA A 96 13.32 14.86 -5.60
N ASP A 97 14.62 14.63 -5.69
CA ASP A 97 15.19 13.26 -5.67
C ASP A 97 15.28 12.77 -4.22
N LEU A 98 14.14 12.43 -3.66
CA LEU A 98 13.95 12.23 -2.23
C LEU A 98 13.66 10.77 -1.85
N PHE A 99 12.96 10.03 -2.73
CA PHE A 99 12.47 8.70 -2.38
C PHE A 99 13.61 7.73 -2.02
N ASN A 100 14.62 7.62 -2.87
CA ASN A 100 15.74 6.69 -2.62
C ASN A 100 16.47 7.02 -1.32
N PHE A 101 16.71 8.29 -1.06
CA PHE A 101 17.42 8.73 0.15
C PHE A 101 16.63 8.38 1.41
N VAL A 102 15.34 8.68 1.45
CA VAL A 102 14.48 8.37 2.62
C VAL A 102 14.32 6.86 2.79
N ALA A 103 14.06 6.14 1.70
CA ALA A 103 13.95 4.68 1.72
C ALA A 103 15.21 4.02 2.29
N TRP A 104 16.39 4.48 1.86
CA TRP A 104 17.66 3.98 2.36
C TRP A 104 17.87 4.29 3.85
N GLN A 105 17.55 5.52 4.28
CA GLN A 105 17.62 5.91 5.69
C GLN A 105 16.71 5.04 6.58
N LEU A 106 15.49 4.78 6.13
CA LEU A 106 14.55 3.91 6.84
C LEU A 106 15.06 2.46 6.95
N GLN A 107 15.60 1.92 5.86
CA GLN A 107 16.14 0.55 5.84
C GLN A 107 17.37 0.40 6.74
N THR A 108 18.30 1.36 6.68
CA THR A 108 19.60 1.25 7.37
C THR A 108 19.57 1.74 8.81
N ARG A 109 18.78 2.75 9.13
CA ARG A 109 18.71 3.36 10.47
C ARG A 109 17.52 2.87 11.30
N ALA A 110 16.39 2.59 10.67
CA ALA A 110 15.20 2.07 11.37
C ALA A 110 15.01 0.56 11.21
N GLY A 111 15.76 -0.09 10.32
CA GLY A 111 15.74 -1.54 10.15
C GLY A 111 14.44 -2.10 9.57
N VAL A 112 13.67 -1.28 8.87
CA VAL A 112 12.40 -1.68 8.27
C VAL A 112 12.53 -2.02 6.80
N LYS A 113 11.59 -2.80 6.28
CA LYS A 113 11.39 -2.98 4.85
C LYS A 113 10.57 -1.81 4.31
N VAL A 114 10.94 -1.32 3.12
CA VAL A 114 10.27 -0.20 2.46
C VAL A 114 9.61 -0.68 1.18
N PHE A 115 8.30 -0.44 1.05
CA PHE A 115 7.57 -0.62 -0.20
C PHE A 115 7.32 0.75 -0.83
N ALA A 116 7.67 0.86 -2.11
CA ALA A 116 7.36 2.06 -2.89
C ALA A 116 5.85 2.10 -3.18
N TRP A 117 5.17 3.10 -2.65
CA TRP A 117 3.77 3.34 -2.98
C TRP A 117 3.70 4.12 -4.28
N MET A 118 3.08 3.51 -5.29
CA MET A 118 3.08 3.98 -6.67
C MET A 118 1.68 4.01 -7.28
N PRO A 119 1.35 5.08 -8.04
CA PRO A 119 0.16 5.09 -8.88
C PRO A 119 0.28 4.06 -10.02
N VAL A 120 -0.85 3.68 -10.60
CA VAL A 120 -0.93 2.81 -11.78
C VAL A 120 -1.48 3.57 -12.97
N LEU A 121 -2.65 4.21 -12.84
CA LEU A 121 -3.35 4.87 -13.93
C LEU A 121 -3.46 6.38 -13.81
N SER A 122 -3.24 6.96 -12.63
CA SER A 122 -3.51 8.39 -12.38
C SER A 122 -2.34 9.33 -12.68
N PHE A 123 -1.33 8.88 -13.42
CA PHE A 123 -0.25 9.76 -13.88
C PHE A 123 -0.76 10.80 -14.88
N ASP A 124 -0.42 12.06 -14.66
CA ASP A 124 -0.75 13.17 -15.56
C ASP A 124 0.28 13.27 -16.71
N LEU A 125 0.27 12.28 -17.57
CA LEU A 125 1.08 12.22 -18.76
C LEU A 125 0.47 13.05 -19.91
N SER A 126 1.14 13.05 -21.07
CA SER A 126 0.71 13.81 -22.25
C SER A 126 -0.80 13.71 -22.50
N PRO A 127 -1.48 14.85 -22.82
CA PRO A 127 -2.90 14.84 -23.22
C PRO A 127 -3.21 13.98 -24.45
N ALA A 128 -2.19 13.68 -25.27
CA ALA A 128 -2.34 12.82 -26.44
C ALA A 128 -2.57 11.34 -26.07
N LEU A 129 -2.24 10.93 -24.85
CA LEU A 129 -2.52 9.56 -24.39
C LEU A 129 -4.00 9.40 -24.02
N PRO A 130 -4.61 8.28 -24.37
CA PRO A 130 -6.02 8.06 -24.08
C PRO A 130 -6.26 7.89 -22.57
N ARG A 131 -7.34 8.49 -22.09
CA ARG A 131 -7.88 8.32 -20.75
C ARG A 131 -9.04 7.35 -20.76
N VAL A 132 -9.33 6.75 -19.61
CA VAL A 132 -10.55 6.00 -19.40
C VAL A 132 -11.75 6.90 -19.67
N GLN A 133 -12.66 6.42 -20.51
CA GLN A 133 -13.85 7.18 -20.90
C GLN A 133 -15.11 6.49 -20.36
N ARG A 134 -16.12 7.30 -20.15
CA ARG A 134 -17.45 6.87 -19.73
C ARG A 134 -18.48 7.40 -20.72
N ARG A 135 -19.43 6.54 -21.07
CA ARG A 135 -20.56 6.96 -21.90
C ARG A 135 -21.64 7.60 -21.02
N ASP A 136 -21.97 8.83 -21.34
CA ASP A 136 -23.12 9.50 -20.74
C ASP A 136 -24.41 8.77 -21.10
N ARG A 137 -25.23 8.44 -20.10
CA ARG A 137 -26.46 7.65 -20.29
C ARG A 137 -27.56 8.41 -21.02
N GLN A 138 -27.57 9.76 -20.93
CA GLN A 138 -28.60 10.57 -21.52
C GLN A 138 -28.26 10.98 -22.95
N THR A 139 -27.02 11.38 -23.19
CA THR A 139 -26.56 11.90 -24.48
C THR A 139 -25.89 10.85 -25.35
N GLY A 140 -25.44 9.74 -24.79
CA GLY A 140 -24.62 8.74 -25.47
C GLY A 140 -23.20 9.19 -25.78
N ALA A 141 -22.81 10.42 -25.42
CA ALA A 141 -21.49 10.95 -25.67
C ALA A 141 -20.43 10.27 -24.78
N LEU A 142 -19.22 10.08 -25.34
CA LEU A 142 -18.06 9.63 -24.57
C LEU A 142 -17.36 10.85 -23.95
N THR A 143 -17.14 10.79 -22.65
CA THR A 143 -16.42 11.80 -21.89
C THR A 143 -15.35 11.13 -21.01
N VAL A 144 -14.30 11.87 -20.64
CA VAL A 144 -13.29 11.38 -19.71
C VAL A 144 -13.95 11.10 -18.36
N ALA A 145 -13.73 9.89 -17.83
CA ALA A 145 -14.21 9.51 -16.52
C ALA A 145 -13.37 10.24 -15.45
N ALA A 146 -14.01 11.13 -14.68
CA ALA A 146 -13.34 11.91 -13.64
C ALA A 146 -13.30 11.21 -12.27
N GLU A 147 -14.22 10.28 -12.03
CA GLU A 147 -14.36 9.59 -10.75
C GLU A 147 -13.95 8.11 -10.86
N PRO A 148 -13.30 7.55 -9.84
CA PRO A 148 -12.76 8.20 -8.63
C PRO A 148 -11.50 9.03 -8.91
N TYR A 149 -10.82 8.81 -10.02
CA TYR A 149 -9.63 9.49 -10.52
C TYR A 149 -9.72 9.67 -12.03
N ILE A 150 -9.08 10.71 -12.58
CA ILE A 150 -8.76 10.74 -14.01
C ILE A 150 -7.66 9.71 -14.25
N ARG A 151 -7.92 8.73 -15.10
CA ARG A 151 -7.08 7.56 -15.29
C ARG A 151 -6.67 7.41 -16.74
N LEU A 152 -5.39 7.09 -16.96
CA LEU A 152 -4.89 6.65 -18.25
C LEU A 152 -5.56 5.33 -18.64
N SER A 153 -5.83 5.14 -19.94
CA SER A 153 -6.50 3.93 -20.44
C SER A 153 -5.56 2.72 -20.39
N PRO A 154 -5.88 1.67 -19.62
CA PRO A 154 -5.05 0.46 -19.58
C PRO A 154 -5.14 -0.39 -20.85
N TRP A 155 -6.06 -0.07 -21.77
CA TRP A 155 -6.15 -0.71 -23.09
C TRP A 155 -5.10 -0.20 -24.07
N SER A 156 -4.52 1.00 -23.82
CA SER A 156 -3.53 1.62 -24.70
C SER A 156 -2.14 1.00 -24.53
N PRO A 157 -1.53 0.46 -25.59
CA PRO A 157 -0.13 0.00 -25.51
C PRO A 157 0.85 1.12 -25.19
N GLN A 158 0.60 2.34 -25.64
CA GLN A 158 1.46 3.51 -25.36
C GLN A 158 1.40 3.91 -23.91
N VAL A 159 0.21 3.86 -23.28
CA VAL A 159 0.06 4.08 -21.84
C VAL A 159 0.85 3.04 -21.07
N ARG A 160 0.69 1.76 -21.40
CA ARG A 160 1.44 0.69 -20.72
C ARG A 160 2.94 0.87 -20.86
N GLN A 161 3.43 1.23 -22.03
CA GLN A 161 4.84 1.49 -22.26
C GLN A 161 5.36 2.62 -21.36
N GLN A 162 4.69 3.77 -21.35
CA GLN A 162 5.16 4.94 -20.62
C GLN A 162 5.09 4.75 -19.10
N VAL A 163 4.04 4.12 -18.59
CA VAL A 163 3.96 3.79 -17.16
C VAL A 163 5.03 2.75 -16.79
N THR A 164 5.26 1.75 -17.63
CA THR A 164 6.34 0.77 -17.40
C THR A 164 7.71 1.46 -17.31
N GLU A 165 8.00 2.43 -18.16
CA GLU A 165 9.24 3.20 -18.11
C GLU A 165 9.41 3.98 -16.80
N ILE A 166 8.32 4.49 -16.23
CA ILE A 166 8.35 5.14 -14.91
C ILE A 166 8.76 4.13 -13.82
N TYR A 167 8.20 2.92 -13.84
CA TYR A 167 8.56 1.85 -12.90
C TYR A 167 9.99 1.34 -13.09
N GLU A 168 10.47 1.25 -14.32
CA GLU A 168 11.87 0.94 -14.60
C GLU A 168 12.81 2.01 -14.02
N ASP A 169 12.45 3.27 -14.15
CA ASP A 169 13.24 4.38 -13.61
C ASP A 169 13.27 4.35 -12.08
N LEU A 170 12.14 4.09 -11.43
CA LEU A 170 12.10 3.84 -9.99
C LEU A 170 13.08 2.72 -9.60
N ALA A 171 13.05 1.61 -10.31
CA ALA A 171 13.92 0.48 -10.03
C ALA A 171 15.41 0.79 -10.24
N ARG A 172 15.74 1.62 -11.23
CA ARG A 172 17.13 2.04 -11.50
C ARG A 172 17.69 2.97 -10.44
N TYR A 173 16.88 3.88 -9.95
CA TYR A 173 17.32 4.97 -9.08
C TYR A 173 17.03 4.80 -7.61
N ALA A 174 16.32 3.75 -7.21
CA ALA A 174 15.96 3.52 -5.82
C ALA A 174 16.18 2.08 -5.38
N SER A 175 16.45 1.90 -4.08
CA SER A 175 16.55 0.61 -3.42
C SER A 175 15.38 0.45 -2.44
N PHE A 176 14.56 -0.57 -2.66
CA PHE A 176 13.37 -0.85 -1.86
C PHE A 176 13.05 -2.35 -1.90
N ASN A 177 12.14 -2.79 -1.04
CA ASN A 177 11.85 -4.21 -0.82
C ASN A 177 10.58 -4.69 -1.54
N GLY A 178 9.72 -3.78 -1.92
CA GLY A 178 8.45 -4.11 -2.58
C GLY A 178 7.77 -2.90 -3.19
N ILE A 179 6.65 -3.16 -3.84
CA ILE A 179 5.79 -2.16 -4.46
C ILE A 179 4.41 -2.28 -3.82
N LEU A 180 3.84 -1.14 -3.41
CA LEU A 180 2.41 -1.01 -3.13
C LEU A 180 1.75 -0.30 -4.30
N PHE A 181 0.89 -1.00 -5.04
CA PHE A 181 0.07 -0.40 -6.06
C PHE A 181 -1.10 0.37 -5.44
N HIS A 182 -1.22 1.63 -5.84
CA HIS A 182 -2.24 2.56 -5.35
C HIS A 182 -3.67 2.13 -5.71
N ASP A 183 -4.65 2.68 -5.02
CA ASP A 183 -6.07 2.43 -5.23
C ASP A 183 -6.67 3.08 -6.50
N ASP A 184 -5.85 3.77 -7.28
CA ASP A 184 -6.24 4.35 -8.57
C ASP A 184 -6.41 3.30 -9.69
N ALA A 185 -5.97 2.07 -9.44
CA ALA A 185 -6.14 0.95 -10.36
C ALA A 185 -7.56 0.36 -10.24
N VAL A 186 -8.53 1.12 -10.68
CA VAL A 186 -9.95 0.76 -10.68
C VAL A 186 -10.58 1.02 -12.04
N LEU A 187 -11.55 0.19 -12.39
CA LEU A 187 -12.43 0.37 -13.54
C LEU A 187 -13.86 0.08 -13.11
N THR A 188 -14.79 0.90 -13.55
CA THR A 188 -16.22 0.68 -13.26
C THR A 188 -16.90 -0.07 -14.42
N ASP A 189 -18.12 -0.53 -14.18
CA ASP A 189 -18.93 -1.22 -15.17
C ASP A 189 -19.24 -0.35 -16.41
N VAL A 190 -19.30 0.99 -16.21
CA VAL A 190 -19.60 1.95 -17.28
C VAL A 190 -18.36 2.51 -17.99
N ASP A 191 -17.18 2.19 -17.50
CA ASP A 191 -15.92 2.62 -18.12
C ASP A 191 -15.70 1.86 -19.44
N ASP A 192 -15.11 2.54 -20.42
CA ASP A 192 -14.83 2.04 -21.76
C ASP A 192 -16.07 1.51 -22.50
N ALA A 193 -17.19 2.20 -22.32
CA ALA A 193 -18.44 1.88 -23.00
C ALA A 193 -18.95 0.43 -22.82
N GLY A 194 -18.46 -0.27 -21.79
CA GLY A 194 -18.91 -1.62 -21.46
C GLY A 194 -18.41 -2.73 -22.41
N GLN A 195 -17.29 -2.50 -23.09
CA GLN A 195 -16.73 -3.52 -24.00
C GLN A 195 -16.21 -4.75 -23.27
N ASP A 196 -15.56 -4.56 -22.11
CA ASP A 196 -15.08 -5.65 -21.28
C ASP A 196 -16.05 -5.95 -20.12
N THR A 197 -16.16 -7.23 -19.75
CA THR A 197 -16.85 -7.62 -18.52
C THR A 197 -16.07 -7.19 -17.29
N THR A 198 -16.71 -7.16 -16.12
CA THR A 198 -16.03 -6.88 -14.83
C THR A 198 -14.83 -7.80 -14.64
N ARG A 199 -14.96 -9.08 -14.92
CA ARG A 199 -13.85 -10.04 -14.79
C ARG A 199 -12.72 -9.73 -15.78
N GLN A 200 -13.01 -9.39 -17.01
CA GLN A 200 -11.99 -8.99 -17.99
C GLN A 200 -11.27 -7.72 -17.58
N LYS A 201 -11.99 -6.72 -17.04
CA LYS A 201 -11.40 -5.50 -16.48
C LYS A 201 -10.49 -5.79 -15.29
N SER A 202 -10.92 -6.65 -14.37
CA SER A 202 -10.10 -7.10 -13.24
C SER A 202 -8.80 -7.77 -13.71
N GLN A 203 -8.90 -8.70 -14.65
CA GLN A 203 -7.73 -9.39 -15.20
C GLN A 203 -6.81 -8.45 -15.99
N ARG A 204 -7.36 -7.44 -16.65
CA ARG A 204 -6.59 -6.42 -17.36
C ARG A 204 -5.74 -5.60 -16.39
N LEU A 205 -6.31 -5.16 -15.26
CA LEU A 205 -5.58 -4.42 -14.23
C LEU A 205 -4.51 -5.27 -13.57
N ILE A 206 -4.80 -6.53 -13.28
CA ILE A 206 -3.82 -7.48 -12.74
C ILE A 206 -2.68 -7.70 -13.74
N GLY A 207 -3.00 -7.90 -15.02
CA GLY A 207 -2.01 -8.04 -16.09
C GLY A 207 -1.14 -6.79 -16.25
N PHE A 208 -1.72 -5.61 -16.11
CA PHE A 208 -1.01 -4.34 -16.15
C PHE A 208 -0.01 -4.24 -14.98
N THR A 209 -0.46 -4.44 -13.74
CA THR A 209 0.43 -4.41 -12.57
C THR A 209 1.49 -5.51 -12.59
N ARG A 210 1.18 -6.67 -13.18
CA ARG A 210 2.18 -7.74 -13.40
C ARG A 210 3.29 -7.28 -14.34
N THR A 211 2.95 -6.59 -15.43
CA THR A 211 3.94 -6.01 -16.35
C THR A 211 4.85 -5.01 -15.61
N LEU A 212 4.27 -4.14 -14.77
CA LEU A 212 5.01 -3.15 -13.99
C LEU A 212 5.95 -3.82 -12.97
N SER A 213 5.45 -4.79 -12.21
CA SER A 213 6.26 -5.50 -11.23
C SER A 213 7.38 -6.32 -11.89
N GLN A 214 7.12 -6.90 -13.05
CA GLN A 214 8.14 -7.65 -13.79
C GLN A 214 9.25 -6.72 -14.28
N ALA A 215 8.93 -5.53 -14.76
CA ALA A 215 9.91 -4.52 -15.14
C ALA A 215 10.82 -4.13 -13.96
N VAL A 216 10.26 -3.97 -12.78
CA VAL A 216 11.04 -3.71 -11.55
C VAL A 216 11.90 -4.91 -11.17
N LYS A 217 11.35 -6.12 -11.19
CA LYS A 217 12.08 -7.34 -10.85
C LYS A 217 13.23 -7.63 -11.80
N ASN A 218 13.11 -7.28 -13.06
CA ASN A 218 14.18 -7.42 -14.06
C ASN A 218 15.41 -6.58 -13.71
N ILE A 219 15.23 -5.48 -12.99
CA ILE A 219 16.31 -4.56 -12.58
C ILE A 219 16.76 -4.83 -11.14
N ARG A 220 15.80 -5.00 -10.21
CA ARG A 220 16.09 -5.13 -8.78
C ARG A 220 16.18 -6.57 -8.28
N GLY A 221 15.70 -7.53 -9.05
CA GLY A 221 15.69 -8.95 -8.69
C GLY A 221 14.31 -9.48 -8.30
N PRO A 222 14.16 -10.83 -8.29
CA PRO A 222 12.87 -11.50 -8.06
C PRO A 222 12.36 -11.40 -6.62
N GLN A 223 13.20 -10.95 -5.68
CA GLN A 223 12.84 -10.81 -4.25
C GLN A 223 11.91 -9.63 -3.98
N ILE A 224 11.72 -8.71 -4.93
CA ILE A 224 10.78 -7.59 -4.80
C ILE A 224 9.37 -8.14 -4.60
N LYS A 225 8.74 -7.76 -3.50
CA LYS A 225 7.38 -8.15 -3.17
C LYS A 225 6.37 -7.21 -3.82
N THR A 226 5.17 -7.69 -4.02
CA THR A 226 4.05 -6.91 -4.53
C THR A 226 2.94 -6.83 -3.49
N ALA A 227 2.37 -5.64 -3.36
CA ALA A 227 1.18 -5.38 -2.56
C ALA A 227 0.22 -4.51 -3.38
N ARG A 228 -1.07 -4.66 -3.19
CA ARG A 228 -2.06 -3.79 -3.85
C ARG A 228 -3.16 -3.40 -2.87
N ASN A 229 -3.47 -2.11 -2.82
CA ASN A 229 -4.65 -1.62 -2.11
C ASN A 229 -5.92 -2.19 -2.76
N MET A 230 -6.85 -2.58 -1.91
CA MET A 230 -8.17 -3.06 -2.32
C MET A 230 -9.26 -2.32 -1.54
N PHE A 231 -10.33 -1.90 -2.22
CA PHE A 231 -11.51 -1.40 -1.53
C PHE A 231 -12.17 -2.52 -0.71
N ALA A 232 -12.70 -2.17 0.45
CA ALA A 232 -13.35 -3.15 1.32
C ALA A 232 -14.71 -3.62 0.78
N LEU A 233 -15.42 -2.73 0.09
CA LEU A 233 -16.78 -3.02 -0.37
C LEU A 233 -16.87 -4.25 -1.27
N PRO A 234 -16.00 -4.49 -2.27
CA PRO A 234 -16.03 -5.71 -3.07
C PRO A 234 -15.81 -7.00 -2.27
N ILE A 235 -15.17 -6.92 -1.12
CA ILE A 235 -14.97 -8.06 -0.22
C ILE A 235 -16.26 -8.35 0.56
N LEU A 236 -16.95 -7.30 1.01
CA LEU A 236 -18.17 -7.40 1.79
C LEU A 236 -19.41 -7.68 0.93
N GLU A 237 -19.46 -7.08 -0.25
CA GLU A 237 -20.58 -7.10 -1.19
C GLU A 237 -20.06 -7.48 -2.58
N PRO A 238 -20.04 -8.78 -2.94
CA PRO A 238 -19.46 -9.23 -4.22
C PRO A 238 -20.07 -8.58 -5.48
N GLU A 239 -21.32 -8.17 -5.43
CA GLU A 239 -21.97 -7.44 -6.52
C GLU A 239 -21.31 -6.08 -6.80
N SER A 240 -20.65 -5.48 -5.82
CA SER A 240 -19.94 -4.22 -5.96
C SER A 240 -18.60 -4.36 -6.70
N GLU A 241 -18.14 -5.57 -6.99
CA GLU A 241 -16.95 -5.79 -7.80
C GLU A 241 -17.01 -5.06 -9.14
N ALA A 242 -18.21 -4.92 -9.68
CA ALA A 242 -18.45 -4.20 -10.94
C ALA A 242 -18.08 -2.70 -10.86
N TRP A 243 -18.07 -2.12 -9.66
CA TRP A 243 -17.77 -0.71 -9.48
C TRP A 243 -16.27 -0.43 -9.38
N PHE A 244 -15.45 -1.46 -9.20
CA PHE A 244 -14.01 -1.32 -8.95
C PHE A 244 -13.16 -2.18 -9.91
N ALA A 245 -13.72 -3.23 -10.50
CA ALA A 245 -12.99 -4.31 -11.15
C ALA A 245 -11.96 -4.94 -10.21
N GLN A 246 -12.40 -5.26 -9.00
CA GLN A 246 -11.59 -5.89 -7.96
C GLN A 246 -12.27 -7.13 -7.42
N ASN A 247 -11.51 -8.21 -7.27
CA ASN A 247 -11.95 -9.48 -6.69
C ASN A 247 -10.89 -9.99 -5.73
N ILE A 248 -11.29 -10.33 -4.50
CA ILE A 248 -10.34 -10.73 -3.44
C ILE A 248 -9.58 -12.02 -3.80
N ASP A 249 -10.23 -13.00 -4.38
CA ASP A 249 -9.57 -14.26 -4.73
C ASP A 249 -8.52 -14.06 -5.82
N ASP A 250 -8.80 -13.21 -6.82
CA ASP A 250 -7.84 -12.83 -7.85
C ASP A 250 -6.65 -12.05 -7.25
N PHE A 251 -6.90 -11.16 -6.29
CA PHE A 251 -5.82 -10.44 -5.60
C PHE A 251 -4.92 -11.37 -4.78
N LEU A 252 -5.51 -12.28 -4.01
CA LEU A 252 -4.75 -13.25 -3.22
C LEU A 252 -3.89 -14.16 -4.09
N ALA A 253 -4.33 -14.46 -5.31
CA ALA A 253 -3.56 -15.25 -6.26
C ALA A 253 -2.46 -14.43 -6.96
N ALA A 254 -2.68 -13.13 -7.20
CA ALA A 254 -1.81 -12.32 -8.05
C ALA A 254 -0.69 -11.60 -7.30
N TYR A 255 -0.92 -11.19 -6.04
CA TYR A 255 0.02 -10.38 -5.26
C TYR A 255 0.55 -11.14 -4.06
N ASP A 256 1.75 -10.75 -3.60
CA ASP A 256 2.29 -11.27 -2.33
C ASP A 256 1.43 -10.80 -1.15
N TRP A 257 0.93 -9.56 -1.21
CA TRP A 257 0.06 -8.97 -0.22
C TRP A 257 -1.17 -8.31 -0.86
N THR A 258 -2.34 -8.63 -0.33
CA THR A 258 -3.57 -7.85 -0.54
C THR A 258 -3.73 -6.90 0.63
N VAL A 259 -3.99 -5.62 0.35
CA VAL A 259 -4.08 -4.58 1.37
C VAL A 259 -5.47 -3.95 1.36
N PRO A 260 -6.46 -4.59 2.00
CA PRO A 260 -7.79 -4.00 2.11
C PRO A 260 -7.73 -2.67 2.86
N MET A 261 -8.37 -1.66 2.32
CA MET A 261 -8.57 -0.39 3.01
C MET A 261 -9.68 -0.56 4.06
N ALA A 262 -9.27 -1.02 5.24
CA ALA A 262 -10.13 -1.24 6.39
C ALA A 262 -10.48 0.09 7.06
N MET A 263 -11.17 0.96 6.32
CA MET A 263 -11.39 2.37 6.59
C MET A 263 -12.88 2.70 6.69
N PRO A 264 -13.51 2.37 7.82
CA PRO A 264 -14.98 2.45 7.95
C PRO A 264 -15.53 3.87 7.74
N LEU A 265 -14.85 4.90 8.24
CA LEU A 265 -15.32 6.28 8.08
C LEU A 265 -15.25 6.75 6.62
N MET A 266 -14.25 6.27 5.85
CA MET A 266 -14.17 6.50 4.42
C MET A 266 -15.35 5.87 3.66
N GLU A 267 -15.83 4.72 4.14
CA GLU A 267 -16.99 4.00 3.59
C GLU A 267 -18.33 4.53 4.14
N SER A 268 -18.33 5.68 4.80
CA SER A 268 -19.52 6.30 5.41
C SER A 268 -20.19 5.44 6.49
N VAL A 269 -19.44 4.56 7.12
CA VAL A 269 -19.91 3.76 8.25
C VAL A 269 -19.90 4.65 9.51
N PRO A 270 -21.00 4.72 10.27
CA PRO A 270 -21.00 5.45 11.53
C PRO A 270 -19.95 4.92 12.50
N ALA A 271 -19.32 5.83 13.26
CA ALA A 271 -18.23 5.47 14.16
C ALA A 271 -18.62 4.37 15.17
N GLU A 272 -19.85 4.39 15.66
CA GLU A 272 -20.40 3.39 16.59
C GLU A 272 -20.61 2.01 15.96
N GLU A 273 -20.70 1.94 14.64
CA GLU A 273 -20.85 0.68 13.89
C GLU A 273 -19.51 0.17 13.34
N SER A 274 -18.44 0.95 13.49
CA SER A 274 -17.16 0.68 12.83
C SER A 274 -16.51 -0.64 13.29
N ASN A 275 -16.63 -1.00 14.55
CA ASN A 275 -16.10 -2.26 15.08
C ASN A 275 -16.81 -3.49 14.48
N ALA A 276 -18.12 -3.44 14.36
CA ALA A 276 -18.90 -4.50 13.75
C ALA A 276 -18.59 -4.63 12.24
N TRP A 277 -18.45 -3.50 11.55
CA TRP A 277 -18.08 -3.46 10.16
C TRP A 277 -16.69 -4.09 9.94
N LEU A 278 -15.70 -3.70 10.76
CA LEU A 278 -14.34 -4.22 10.69
C LEU A 278 -14.32 -5.74 10.95
N THR A 279 -15.09 -6.22 11.92
CA THR A 279 -15.23 -7.66 12.20
C THR A 279 -15.81 -8.41 11.01
N ARG A 280 -16.81 -7.86 10.33
CA ARG A 280 -17.38 -8.47 9.11
C ARG A 280 -16.34 -8.55 8.00
N LEU A 281 -15.55 -7.49 7.80
CA LEU A 281 -14.50 -7.47 6.79
C LEU A 281 -13.44 -8.56 7.06
N VAL A 282 -12.96 -8.65 8.29
CA VAL A 282 -12.01 -9.68 8.70
C VAL A 282 -12.55 -11.09 8.47
N LYS A 283 -13.78 -11.34 8.88
CA LYS A 283 -14.44 -12.65 8.69
C LYS A 283 -14.60 -13.02 7.23
N ALA A 284 -14.94 -12.04 6.39
CA ALA A 284 -15.05 -12.26 4.94
C ALA A 284 -13.71 -12.69 4.31
N VAL A 285 -12.61 -12.07 4.72
CA VAL A 285 -11.27 -12.47 4.26
C VAL A 285 -10.87 -13.83 4.85
N ALA A 286 -11.07 -14.03 6.14
CA ALA A 286 -10.70 -15.26 6.87
C ALA A 286 -11.47 -16.51 6.39
N ALA A 287 -12.62 -16.34 5.75
CA ALA A 287 -13.35 -17.44 5.13
C ALA A 287 -12.55 -18.15 4.02
N ARG A 288 -11.51 -17.51 3.50
CA ARG A 288 -10.63 -18.10 2.49
C ARG A 288 -9.39 -18.69 3.17
N PRO A 289 -9.12 -20.00 3.00
CA PRO A 289 -7.97 -20.66 3.65
C PRO A 289 -6.65 -19.94 3.31
N GLY A 290 -5.86 -19.62 4.33
CA GLY A 290 -4.55 -19.00 4.19
C GLY A 290 -4.57 -17.51 3.81
N ALA A 291 -5.75 -16.90 3.60
CA ALA A 291 -5.85 -15.51 3.15
C ALA A 291 -5.25 -14.52 4.15
N LEU A 292 -5.41 -14.74 5.44
CA LEU A 292 -4.89 -13.83 6.48
C LEU A 292 -3.36 -13.71 6.44
N ASN A 293 -2.65 -14.77 6.01
CA ASN A 293 -1.19 -14.73 5.87
C ASN A 293 -0.72 -13.92 4.65
N LYS A 294 -1.64 -13.52 3.78
CA LYS A 294 -1.38 -12.72 2.58
C LYS A 294 -2.13 -11.39 2.60
N THR A 295 -2.65 -10.98 3.73
CA THR A 295 -3.47 -9.78 3.87
C THR A 295 -2.91 -8.86 4.94
N ILE A 296 -2.78 -7.57 4.60
CA ILE A 296 -2.44 -6.50 5.52
C ILE A 296 -3.65 -5.57 5.57
N PHE A 297 -4.34 -5.50 6.71
CA PHE A 297 -5.47 -4.59 6.88
C PHE A 297 -4.96 -3.18 7.16
N GLU A 298 -5.30 -2.24 6.29
CA GLU A 298 -4.88 -0.85 6.42
C GLU A 298 -6.00 0.00 7.02
N LEU A 299 -5.78 0.45 8.25
CA LEU A 299 -6.70 1.32 8.99
C LEU A 299 -6.51 2.78 8.58
N GLN A 300 -7.52 3.63 8.83
CA GLN A 300 -7.42 5.07 8.61
C GLN A 300 -7.06 5.81 9.90
N ALA A 301 -6.08 6.69 9.81
CA ALA A 301 -5.70 7.60 10.89
C ALA A 301 -6.24 9.02 10.67
N ARG A 302 -7.00 9.23 9.59
CA ARG A 302 -7.65 10.51 9.24
C ARG A 302 -9.09 10.29 8.81
N ASP A 303 -9.95 11.17 9.22
CA ASP A 303 -11.34 11.23 8.76
C ASP A 303 -11.46 12.30 7.66
N TRP A 304 -11.51 11.85 6.42
CA TRP A 304 -11.62 12.72 5.24
C TRP A 304 -13.04 13.23 5.02
N ALA A 305 -14.04 12.62 5.63
CA ALA A 305 -15.43 13.06 5.54
C ALA A 305 -15.67 14.36 6.32
N GLN A 306 -14.85 14.62 7.34
CA GLN A 306 -14.91 15.87 8.08
C GLN A 306 -14.36 17.06 7.26
N LYS A 307 -14.94 18.23 7.46
CA LYS A 307 -14.48 19.47 6.83
C LYS A 307 -14.30 20.55 7.88
N PRO A 308 -13.06 20.95 8.23
CA PRO A 308 -11.80 20.42 7.71
C PRO A 308 -11.54 18.98 8.14
N GLN A 309 -10.70 18.28 7.39
CA GLN A 309 -10.27 16.91 7.72
C GLN A 309 -9.67 16.87 9.13
N ARG A 310 -9.92 15.79 9.86
CA ARG A 310 -9.45 15.61 11.23
C ARG A 310 -8.70 14.28 11.39
N ALA A 311 -7.75 14.27 12.31
CA ALA A 311 -7.18 13.01 12.76
C ALA A 311 -8.24 12.14 13.43
N VAL A 312 -8.20 10.85 13.20
CA VAL A 312 -8.94 9.87 14.01
C VAL A 312 -8.34 9.86 15.41
N ALA A 313 -9.19 9.89 16.43
CA ALA A 313 -8.71 9.84 17.82
C ALA A 313 -7.88 8.56 18.07
N ASP A 314 -6.80 8.69 18.82
CA ASP A 314 -5.90 7.57 19.12
C ASP A 314 -6.67 6.39 19.75
N GLU A 315 -7.63 6.67 20.65
CA GLU A 315 -8.48 5.66 21.29
C GLU A 315 -9.24 4.85 20.26
N ARG A 316 -9.78 5.49 19.23
CA ARG A 316 -10.55 4.82 18.18
C ARG A 316 -9.64 3.95 17.33
N LEU A 317 -8.46 4.46 16.96
CA LEU A 317 -7.50 3.70 16.18
C LEU A 317 -6.98 2.48 16.96
N MET A 318 -6.67 2.66 18.25
CA MET A 318 -6.28 1.56 19.13
C MET A 318 -7.41 0.52 19.29
N GLU A 319 -8.65 0.96 19.41
CA GLU A 319 -9.82 0.08 19.48
C GLU A 319 -9.94 -0.77 18.21
N TRP A 320 -9.78 -0.19 17.03
CA TRP A 320 -9.77 -0.94 15.78
C TRP A 320 -8.64 -1.96 15.73
N MET A 321 -7.43 -1.60 16.19
CA MET A 321 -6.30 -2.54 16.28
C MET A 321 -6.62 -3.72 17.20
N ARG A 322 -7.27 -3.46 18.35
CA ARG A 322 -7.73 -4.53 19.27
C ARG A 322 -8.78 -5.42 18.62
N VAL A 323 -9.72 -4.86 17.87
CA VAL A 323 -10.70 -5.64 17.11
C VAL A 323 -10.01 -6.58 16.12
N LEU A 324 -8.98 -6.09 15.41
CA LEU A 324 -8.19 -6.94 14.52
C LEU A 324 -7.50 -8.06 15.29
N GLN A 325 -6.82 -7.76 16.37
CA GLN A 325 -6.11 -8.73 17.21
C GLN A 325 -7.07 -9.80 17.78
N LEU A 326 -8.22 -9.39 18.31
CA LEU A 326 -9.22 -10.30 18.85
C LEU A 326 -9.79 -11.24 17.79
N ASN A 327 -9.71 -10.89 16.52
CA ASN A 327 -10.09 -11.74 15.39
C ASN A 327 -8.88 -12.49 14.78
N GLY A 328 -7.74 -12.55 15.47
CA GLY A 328 -6.56 -13.30 15.05
C GLY A 328 -5.74 -12.64 13.96
N ILE A 329 -5.94 -11.34 13.72
CA ILE A 329 -5.18 -10.59 12.72
C ILE A 329 -3.84 -10.15 13.32
N LYS A 330 -2.75 -10.53 12.64
CA LYS A 330 -1.38 -10.14 12.99
C LYS A 330 -0.85 -9.03 12.09
N ASN A 331 -1.30 -8.95 10.84
CA ASN A 331 -0.75 -8.08 9.80
C ASN A 331 -1.69 -6.90 9.55
N TYR A 332 -1.30 -5.73 9.98
CA TYR A 332 -2.05 -4.50 9.76
C TYR A 332 -1.16 -3.25 9.80
N GLY A 333 -1.72 -2.16 9.34
CA GLY A 333 -1.08 -0.86 9.33
C GLY A 333 -2.10 0.26 9.37
N TYR A 334 -1.66 1.48 9.20
CA TYR A 334 -2.53 2.65 9.11
C TYR A 334 -1.99 3.69 8.13
N TYR A 335 -2.88 4.51 7.61
CA TYR A 335 -2.63 5.63 6.71
C TYR A 335 -3.49 6.84 7.11
N PRO A 336 -2.96 8.06 7.04
CA PRO A 336 -1.55 8.41 6.94
C PRO A 336 -0.86 8.51 8.30
N ASP A 337 0.47 8.37 8.32
CA ASP A 337 1.25 8.75 9.49
C ASP A 337 1.61 10.24 9.43
N ASP A 338 1.28 10.97 10.48
CA ASP A 338 1.69 12.38 10.62
C ASP A 338 2.80 12.51 11.65
N PHE A 339 4.03 12.21 11.22
CA PHE A 339 5.21 12.28 12.06
C PHE A 339 5.53 13.70 12.53
N LEU A 340 5.05 14.73 11.81
CA LEU A 340 5.29 16.13 12.19
C LEU A 340 4.52 16.51 13.45
N ASN A 341 3.28 16.04 13.58
CA ASN A 341 2.36 16.37 14.67
C ASN A 341 2.19 15.24 15.69
N ASN A 342 2.99 14.16 15.60
CA ASN A 342 2.86 12.96 16.42
C ASN A 342 1.44 12.38 16.41
N GLN A 343 0.90 12.17 15.20
CA GLN A 343 -0.43 11.60 15.00
C GLN A 343 -0.36 10.35 14.11
N PRO A 344 -0.80 9.20 14.64
CA PRO A 344 -1.24 8.97 16.01
C PRO A 344 -0.10 9.13 17.02
N ASP A 345 -0.44 9.42 18.30
CA ASP A 345 0.56 9.57 19.37
C ASP A 345 1.30 8.24 19.58
N ILE A 346 2.62 8.27 19.33
CA ILE A 346 3.46 7.08 19.40
C ILE A 346 3.44 6.44 20.80
N SER A 347 3.39 7.23 21.85
CA SER A 347 3.40 6.72 23.23
C SER A 347 2.13 5.92 23.56
N ARG A 348 1.04 6.25 22.89
CA ARG A 348 -0.26 5.61 23.07
C ARG A 348 -0.45 4.40 22.19
N ILE A 349 0.01 4.47 20.91
CA ILE A 349 -0.31 3.46 19.91
C ILE A 349 0.65 2.26 19.94
N ARG A 350 1.88 2.43 20.42
CA ARG A 350 2.90 1.37 20.42
C ARG A 350 2.44 0.04 21.01
N PRO A 351 1.74 -0.01 22.15
CA PRO A 351 1.30 -1.28 22.74
C PRO A 351 0.46 -2.14 21.82
N GLU A 352 -0.35 -1.49 20.97
CA GLU A 352 -1.25 -2.18 20.02
C GLU A 352 -0.63 -2.35 18.63
N PHE A 353 0.47 -1.65 18.33
CA PHE A 353 0.97 -1.56 16.97
C PHE A 353 2.37 -2.13 16.78
N SER A 354 3.24 -2.11 17.78
CA SER A 354 4.61 -2.60 17.64
C SER A 354 4.67 -4.09 17.33
N SER A 355 5.52 -4.48 16.38
CA SER A 355 5.79 -5.89 16.05
C SER A 355 6.49 -6.64 17.20
N TYR A 356 7.23 -5.92 18.06
CA TYR A 356 7.99 -6.53 19.17
C TYR A 356 7.17 -6.75 20.44
N TRP A 357 5.94 -6.25 20.49
CA TRP A 357 5.08 -6.28 21.67
C TRP A 357 3.78 -7.05 21.42
N TYR A 358 3.82 -8.00 20.49
CA TYR A 358 2.64 -8.78 20.20
C TYR A 358 2.27 -9.66 21.41
N PRO A 359 1.00 -9.66 21.89
CA PRO A 359 0.60 -10.31 23.13
C PRO A 359 0.79 -11.83 23.19
N ASP A 360 0.88 -12.48 22.04
CA ASP A 360 1.02 -13.94 21.95
C ASP A 360 2.48 -14.43 22.08
N ASN A 361 3.42 -13.54 22.40
CA ASN A 361 4.84 -13.88 22.54
C ASN A 361 5.29 -13.98 24.00
N ASP A 362 4.36 -14.06 24.95
CA ASP A 362 4.63 -14.32 26.37
C ASP A 362 4.64 -15.81 26.72
#